data_7164dfb0a4fee64a617845de603ea4e5
#
_entry.id   7164dfb0a4fee64a617845de603ea4e5
#
_cell.length_a   1.000
_cell.length_b   1.000
_cell.length_c   1.000
_cell.angle_alpha   90.00
_cell.angle_beta   90.00
_cell.angle_gamma   90.00
#
_symmetry.space_group_name_H-M   'P 1'
#
loop_
_entity.id
_entity.type
_entity.pdbx_description
1 polymer ?
#
loop_
_entity_poly.entity_id
_entity_poly.type
_entity_poly.pdbx_seq_one_letter_code
_entity_poly.pdbx_strand_id
1 'polypeptide(L)'
;CEKQKYISQNLAIGIGTKPRIPKWLETCKHPLVKHSAEFAKIQEQLKQCKQVTVIGSGQSAAECVLALFNSLTPEQVKAGASIRWITRSAGFHPMEYSKLGQECFTPAYMQYFQSLPRDKRRDIAASQGLIYKGISFSTIGDIYDVLYERSVAGEKSGLSLYTSCEVESVEELESGSLRLTCLHTQLDQRC
;
A
#
# COMPACT_ATOMS: atom_id res chain seq x y z
N CYS A 1 -20.50 -21.84 -20.00
CA CYS A 1 -20.92 -20.48 -20.37
C CYS A 1 -21.27 -20.48 -21.83
N GLU A 2 -22.49 -20.08 -22.15
CA GLU A 2 -22.91 -19.87 -23.53
C GLU A 2 -22.13 -18.69 -24.12
N LYS A 3 -21.60 -18.87 -25.33
CA LYS A 3 -20.90 -17.81 -26.06
C LYS A 3 -21.94 -16.88 -26.68
N GLN A 4 -22.12 -15.70 -26.12
CA GLN A 4 -22.95 -14.67 -26.73
C GLN A 4 -22.09 -13.81 -27.67
N LYS A 5 -22.65 -13.47 -28.83
CA LYS A 5 -22.04 -12.59 -29.83
C LYS A 5 -22.74 -11.23 -29.78
N TYR A 6 -21.94 -10.16 -29.72
CA TYR A 6 -22.42 -8.79 -29.78
C TYR A 6 -21.80 -8.08 -30.97
N ILE A 7 -22.57 -7.23 -31.63
CA ILE A 7 -22.13 -6.38 -32.74
C ILE A 7 -22.29 -4.93 -32.26
N SER A 8 -21.23 -4.14 -32.34
CA SER A 8 -21.24 -2.73 -31.93
C SER A 8 -20.33 -1.91 -32.84
N GLN A 9 -20.62 -0.62 -33.01
CA GLN A 9 -19.75 0.31 -33.73
C GLN A 9 -18.53 0.70 -32.90
N ASN A 10 -18.67 0.75 -31.58
CA ASN A 10 -17.60 1.10 -30.63
C ASN A 10 -17.56 0.08 -29.50
N LEU A 11 -16.35 -0.23 -29.05
CA LEU A 11 -16.11 -1.13 -27.93
C LEU A 11 -15.32 -0.43 -26.84
N ALA A 12 -15.88 -0.34 -25.63
CA ALA A 12 -15.16 0.07 -24.43
C ALA A 12 -14.76 -1.18 -23.62
N ILE A 13 -13.46 -1.35 -23.38
CA ILE A 13 -12.91 -2.51 -22.67
C ILE A 13 -12.53 -2.09 -21.25
N GLY A 14 -13.29 -2.55 -20.24
CA GLY A 14 -13.07 -2.33 -18.82
C GLY A 14 -12.83 -3.65 -18.09
N ILE A 15 -11.65 -4.23 -18.23
CA ILE A 15 -11.31 -5.56 -17.67
C ILE A 15 -10.80 -5.53 -16.23
N GLY A 16 -10.77 -4.35 -15.59
CA GLY A 16 -10.25 -4.19 -14.23
C GLY A 16 -8.73 -4.34 -14.15
N THR A 17 -8.24 -4.63 -12.95
CA THR A 17 -6.82 -4.79 -12.66
C THR A 17 -6.51 -6.18 -12.09
N LYS A 18 -5.25 -6.61 -12.24
CA LYS A 18 -4.75 -7.83 -11.61
C LYS A 18 -3.78 -7.44 -10.48
N PRO A 19 -3.90 -8.03 -9.28
CA PRO A 19 -2.92 -7.85 -8.21
C PRO A 19 -1.51 -8.15 -8.68
N ARG A 20 -0.57 -7.25 -8.35
CA ARG A 20 0.85 -7.47 -8.60
C ARG A 20 1.51 -8.07 -7.37
N ILE A 21 1.83 -9.33 -7.43
CA ILE A 21 2.52 -10.04 -6.36
C ILE A 21 4.04 -9.88 -6.57
N PRO A 22 4.81 -9.46 -5.55
CA PRO A 22 6.27 -9.43 -5.61
C PRO A 22 6.84 -10.84 -5.75
N LYS A 23 7.96 -10.97 -6.48
CA LYS A 23 8.59 -12.29 -6.71
C LYS A 23 8.94 -13.04 -5.44
N TRP A 24 9.43 -12.33 -4.43
CA TRP A 24 9.79 -12.92 -3.13
C TRP A 24 8.58 -13.48 -2.36
N LEU A 25 7.35 -13.11 -2.76
CA LEU A 25 6.12 -13.59 -2.14
C LEU A 25 5.44 -14.71 -2.93
N GLU A 26 5.85 -14.97 -4.17
CA GLU A 26 5.18 -15.96 -5.05
C GLU A 26 5.20 -17.38 -4.47
N THR A 27 6.22 -17.71 -3.68
CA THR A 27 6.36 -19.02 -3.04
C THR A 27 5.67 -19.15 -1.69
N CYS A 28 5.29 -18.04 -1.06
CA CYS A 28 4.61 -18.03 0.23
C CYS A 28 3.13 -18.36 0.07
N LYS A 29 2.70 -19.48 0.64
CA LYS A 29 1.31 -19.96 0.60
C LYS A 29 0.56 -19.77 1.92
N HIS A 30 1.14 -19.04 2.86
CA HIS A 30 0.53 -18.82 4.17
C HIS A 30 -0.86 -18.17 4.04
N PRO A 31 -1.92 -18.68 4.69
CA PRO A 31 -3.31 -18.27 4.47
C PRO A 31 -3.58 -16.80 4.80
N LEU A 32 -2.84 -16.21 5.73
CA LEU A 32 -2.97 -14.80 6.14
C LEU A 32 -2.08 -13.83 5.34
N VAL A 33 -1.30 -14.34 4.37
CA VAL A 33 -0.55 -13.48 3.44
C VAL A 33 -1.42 -13.21 2.22
N LYS A 34 -1.89 -11.98 2.09
CA LYS A 34 -2.85 -11.58 1.07
C LYS A 34 -2.48 -10.26 0.44
N HIS A 35 -2.86 -10.09 -0.81
CA HIS A 35 -2.83 -8.77 -1.45
C HIS A 35 -3.96 -7.88 -0.88
N SER A 36 -3.75 -6.55 -0.84
CA SER A 36 -4.74 -5.59 -0.33
C SER A 36 -6.13 -5.73 -1.00
N ALA A 37 -6.20 -6.17 -2.24
CA ALA A 37 -7.46 -6.45 -2.93
C ALA A 37 -8.32 -7.55 -2.25
N GLU A 38 -7.72 -8.36 -1.38
CA GLU A 38 -8.41 -9.40 -0.62
C GLU A 38 -8.59 -9.03 0.87
N PHE A 39 -8.17 -7.84 1.27
CA PHE A 39 -8.15 -7.40 2.67
C PHE A 39 -9.52 -7.54 3.35
N ALA A 40 -10.59 -7.11 2.69
CA ALA A 40 -11.94 -7.21 3.24
C ALA A 40 -12.38 -8.64 3.62
N LYS A 41 -11.81 -9.66 2.96
CA LYS A 41 -12.12 -11.08 3.25
C LYS A 41 -11.44 -11.60 4.50
N ILE A 42 -10.29 -11.02 4.87
CA ILE A 42 -9.45 -11.53 5.97
C ILE A 42 -9.30 -10.53 7.12
N GLN A 43 -9.89 -9.35 7.02
CA GLN A 43 -9.74 -8.28 8.00
C GLN A 43 -10.05 -8.74 9.42
N GLU A 44 -11.14 -9.47 9.63
CA GLU A 44 -11.53 -9.96 10.95
C GLU A 44 -10.52 -10.99 11.52
N GLN A 45 -9.91 -11.79 10.67
CA GLN A 45 -8.85 -12.72 11.09
C GLN A 45 -7.58 -11.96 11.46
N LEU A 46 -7.22 -10.92 10.69
CA LEU A 46 -6.04 -10.10 10.97
C LEU A 46 -6.17 -9.33 12.29
N LYS A 47 -7.36 -8.88 12.66
CA LYS A 47 -7.63 -8.23 13.96
C LYS A 47 -7.35 -9.14 15.16
N GLN A 48 -7.36 -10.45 14.98
CA GLN A 48 -7.04 -11.43 16.02
C GLN A 48 -5.55 -11.75 16.10
N CYS A 49 -4.77 -11.32 15.12
CA CYS A 49 -3.33 -11.57 15.11
C CYS A 49 -2.61 -10.62 16.09
N LYS A 50 -1.65 -11.17 16.85
CA LYS A 50 -0.83 -10.37 17.75
C LYS A 50 0.04 -9.34 17.00
N GLN A 51 0.52 -9.71 15.83
CA GLN A 51 1.35 -8.84 14.99
C GLN A 51 0.88 -8.91 13.54
N VAL A 52 0.66 -7.75 12.94
CA VAL A 52 0.29 -7.62 11.53
C VAL A 52 1.29 -6.70 10.83
N THR A 53 1.74 -7.11 9.66
CA THR A 53 2.61 -6.29 8.83
C THR A 53 1.91 -5.90 7.53
N VAL A 54 1.89 -4.61 7.24
CA VAL A 54 1.40 -4.06 5.96
C VAL A 54 2.59 -3.55 5.16
N ILE A 55 2.70 -3.97 3.89
CA ILE A 55 3.83 -3.63 3.03
C ILE A 55 3.33 -2.77 1.86
N GLY A 56 3.90 -1.57 1.71
CA GLY A 56 3.58 -0.63 0.65
C GLY A 56 3.33 0.79 1.16
N SER A 57 3.45 1.78 0.27
CA SER A 57 3.25 3.21 0.58
C SER A 57 2.16 3.87 -0.28
N GLY A 58 1.30 3.10 -0.90
CA GLY A 58 0.16 3.62 -1.67
C GLY A 58 -1.13 3.63 -0.87
N GLN A 59 -2.19 4.19 -1.47
CA GLN A 59 -3.52 4.34 -0.87
C GLN A 59 -4.05 3.03 -0.26
N SER A 60 -4.01 1.92 -1.01
CA SER A 60 -4.55 0.65 -0.52
C SER A 60 -3.84 0.11 0.72
N ALA A 61 -2.51 0.35 0.85
CA ALA A 61 -1.78 -0.02 2.05
C ALA A 61 -2.18 0.86 3.24
N ALA A 62 -2.31 2.17 3.02
CA ALA A 62 -2.74 3.13 4.04
C ALA A 62 -4.14 2.83 4.57
N GLU A 63 -5.08 2.50 3.68
CA GLU A 63 -6.44 2.09 4.07
C GLU A 63 -6.44 0.81 4.92
N CYS A 64 -5.63 -0.18 4.56
CA CYS A 64 -5.46 -1.38 5.39
C CYS A 64 -4.89 -1.04 6.77
N VAL A 65 -3.86 -0.18 6.83
CA VAL A 65 -3.28 0.28 8.10
C VAL A 65 -4.30 1.01 8.93
N LEU A 66 -5.01 1.99 8.38
CA LEU A 66 -6.02 2.78 9.09
C LEU A 66 -7.12 1.88 9.67
N ALA A 67 -7.64 0.95 8.88
CA ALA A 67 -8.69 0.03 9.31
C ALA A 67 -8.23 -0.90 10.45
N LEU A 68 -7.01 -1.43 10.38
CA LEU A 68 -6.43 -2.24 11.44
C LEU A 68 -6.12 -1.39 12.68
N PHE A 69 -5.54 -0.21 12.48
CA PHE A 69 -5.14 0.67 13.56
C PHE A 69 -6.33 1.16 14.37
N ASN A 70 -7.42 1.57 13.71
CA ASN A 70 -8.65 1.94 14.39
C ASN A 70 -9.28 0.80 15.21
N SER A 71 -9.05 -0.46 14.80
CA SER A 71 -9.59 -1.61 15.52
C SER A 71 -8.70 -2.12 16.67
N LEU A 72 -7.44 -1.68 16.72
CA LEU A 72 -6.47 -2.09 17.74
C LEU A 72 -6.75 -1.35 19.06
N THR A 73 -7.05 -2.09 20.13
CA THR A 73 -7.36 -1.46 21.44
C THR A 73 -6.10 -1.23 22.28
N PRO A 74 -6.13 -0.28 23.24
CA PRO A 74 -5.02 -0.07 24.16
C PRO A 74 -4.65 -1.32 24.97
N GLU A 75 -5.63 -2.14 25.35
CA GLU A 75 -5.43 -3.40 26.07
C GLU A 75 -4.66 -4.41 25.22
N GLN A 76 -4.99 -4.52 23.94
CA GLN A 76 -4.28 -5.36 22.98
C GLN A 76 -2.83 -4.90 22.81
N VAL A 77 -2.59 -3.56 22.72
CA VAL A 77 -1.24 -3.00 22.63
C VAL A 77 -0.41 -3.31 23.89
N LYS A 78 -1.01 -3.15 25.08
CA LYS A 78 -0.38 -3.55 26.37
C LYS A 78 -0.05 -5.05 26.42
N ALA A 79 -0.88 -5.90 25.80
CA ALA A 79 -0.63 -7.33 25.63
C ALA A 79 0.39 -7.66 24.52
N GLY A 80 0.96 -6.65 23.87
CA GLY A 80 2.02 -6.77 22.85
C GLY A 80 1.51 -6.89 21.42
N ALA A 81 0.25 -6.57 21.15
CA ALA A 81 -0.24 -6.47 19.78
C ALA A 81 0.33 -5.22 19.08
N SER A 82 0.64 -5.35 17.80
CA SER A 82 1.25 -4.27 17.03
C SER A 82 1.01 -4.41 15.53
N ILE A 83 1.02 -3.27 14.87
CA ILE A 83 1.00 -3.14 13.41
C ILE A 83 2.35 -2.59 12.97
N ARG A 84 2.96 -3.22 11.96
CA ARG A 84 4.17 -2.72 11.30
C ARG A 84 3.80 -2.28 9.90
N TRP A 85 4.14 -1.06 9.55
CA TRP A 85 3.95 -0.53 8.22
C TRP A 85 5.28 -0.30 7.53
N ILE A 86 5.58 -1.11 6.51
CA ILE A 86 6.89 -1.17 5.86
C ILE A 86 6.78 -0.64 4.44
N THR A 87 7.72 0.20 4.05
CA THR A 87 7.87 0.65 2.66
C THR A 87 9.33 0.81 2.26
N ARG A 88 9.65 0.50 1.01
CA ARG A 88 10.94 0.82 0.40
C ARG A 88 11.11 2.30 0.07
N SER A 89 10.01 3.06 0.02
CA SER A 89 10.05 4.50 -0.20
C SER A 89 10.66 5.20 1.02
N ALA A 90 11.29 6.36 0.80
CA ALA A 90 11.90 7.16 1.87
C ALA A 90 10.87 7.73 2.86
N GLY A 91 9.59 7.69 2.51
CA GLY A 91 8.50 8.16 3.37
C GLY A 91 7.13 7.74 2.85
N PHE A 92 6.11 8.07 3.62
CA PHE A 92 4.71 7.97 3.24
C PHE A 92 4.26 9.36 2.76
N HIS A 93 4.04 9.48 1.45
CA HIS A 93 3.79 10.77 0.82
C HIS A 93 2.36 10.89 0.33
N PRO A 94 1.74 12.08 0.46
CA PRO A 94 0.43 12.35 -0.13
C PRO A 94 0.54 12.39 -1.66
N MET A 95 -0.57 12.11 -2.33
CA MET A 95 -0.73 12.43 -3.74
C MET A 95 -0.73 13.96 -3.94
N GLU A 96 -0.27 14.40 -5.10
CA GLU A 96 -0.29 15.80 -5.49
C GLU A 96 -1.73 16.22 -5.89
N TYR A 97 -2.31 17.11 -5.07
CA TYR A 97 -3.69 17.62 -5.28
C TYR A 97 -3.75 19.12 -5.52
N SER A 98 -2.61 19.79 -5.69
CA SER A 98 -2.65 21.22 -6.03
C SER A 98 -3.36 21.46 -7.35
N LYS A 99 -4.03 22.63 -7.47
CA LYS A 99 -4.77 22.96 -8.70
C LYS A 99 -3.88 22.94 -9.94
N LEU A 100 -2.62 23.38 -9.81
CA LEU A 100 -1.66 23.35 -10.92
C LEU A 100 -1.12 21.94 -11.18
N GLY A 101 -0.91 21.13 -10.15
CA GLY A 101 -0.53 19.72 -10.32
C GLY A 101 -1.62 18.91 -11.04
N GLN A 102 -2.90 19.24 -10.81
CA GLN A 102 -4.03 18.59 -11.47
C GLN A 102 -4.19 18.97 -12.95
N GLU A 103 -3.48 19.97 -13.46
CA GLU A 103 -3.45 20.27 -14.91
C GLU A 103 -3.07 19.05 -15.75
N CYS A 104 -2.29 18.12 -15.21
CA CYS A 104 -1.95 16.86 -15.87
C CYS A 104 -3.16 15.95 -16.16
N PHE A 105 -4.32 16.21 -15.57
CA PHE A 105 -5.57 15.46 -15.81
C PHE A 105 -6.54 16.18 -16.76
N THR A 106 -6.16 17.35 -17.30
CA THR A 106 -7.01 18.10 -18.21
C THR A 106 -7.03 17.48 -19.61
N PRO A 107 -8.13 17.64 -20.37
CA PRO A 107 -8.19 17.19 -21.76
C PRO A 107 -7.06 17.78 -22.64
N ALA A 108 -6.69 19.04 -22.41
CA ALA A 108 -5.59 19.70 -23.12
C ALA A 108 -4.25 18.99 -22.87
N TYR A 109 -3.95 18.66 -21.61
CA TYR A 109 -2.74 17.90 -21.29
C TYR A 109 -2.79 16.48 -21.88
N MET A 110 -3.92 15.82 -21.87
CA MET A 110 -4.08 14.49 -22.47
C MET A 110 -3.79 14.49 -23.97
N GLN A 111 -4.28 15.50 -24.69
CA GLN A 111 -4.00 15.69 -26.12
C GLN A 111 -2.50 15.94 -26.36
N TYR A 112 -1.90 16.83 -25.58
CA TYR A 112 -0.46 17.08 -25.62
C TYR A 112 0.33 15.80 -25.36
N PHE A 113 0.04 15.08 -24.27
CA PHE A 113 0.71 13.84 -23.89
C PHE A 113 0.59 12.78 -24.98
N GLN A 114 -0.59 12.63 -25.60
CA GLN A 114 -0.83 11.69 -26.68
C GLN A 114 -0.01 12.02 -27.93
N SER A 115 0.25 13.30 -28.22
CA SER A 115 1.05 13.72 -29.37
C SER A 115 2.55 13.44 -29.22
N LEU A 116 3.03 13.16 -28.01
CA LEU A 116 4.43 12.90 -27.75
C LEU A 116 4.88 11.50 -28.24
N PRO A 117 6.16 11.34 -28.62
CA PRO A 117 6.76 10.04 -28.87
C PRO A 117 6.62 9.10 -27.67
N ARG A 118 6.54 7.79 -27.94
CA ARG A 118 6.27 6.77 -26.91
C ARG A 118 7.31 6.73 -25.79
N ASP A 119 8.58 6.92 -26.11
CA ASP A 119 9.69 7.00 -25.15
C ASP A 119 9.49 8.19 -24.20
N LYS A 120 9.20 9.38 -24.74
CA LYS A 120 8.93 10.59 -23.95
C LYS A 120 7.73 10.41 -23.02
N ARG A 121 6.63 9.82 -23.51
CA ARG A 121 5.46 9.52 -22.68
C ARG A 121 5.82 8.61 -21.51
N ARG A 122 6.65 7.60 -21.73
CA ARG A 122 7.10 6.67 -20.68
C ARG A 122 7.95 7.37 -19.62
N ASP A 123 8.87 8.24 -20.05
CA ASP A 123 9.75 8.98 -19.13
C ASP A 123 8.95 9.99 -18.29
N ILE A 124 8.03 10.73 -18.91
CA ILE A 124 7.12 11.63 -18.21
C ILE A 124 6.27 10.87 -17.21
N ALA A 125 5.62 9.78 -17.61
CA ALA A 125 4.81 8.96 -16.69
C ALA A 125 5.62 8.42 -15.52
N ALA A 126 6.89 8.07 -15.72
CA ALA A 126 7.78 7.62 -14.66
C ALA A 126 8.12 8.75 -13.66
N SER A 127 8.26 10.00 -14.13
CA SER A 127 8.58 11.16 -13.29
C SER A 127 7.37 11.69 -12.49
N GLN A 128 6.15 11.41 -12.93
CA GLN A 128 4.90 11.92 -12.34
C GLN A 128 4.35 11.01 -11.23
N GLY A 129 5.20 10.26 -10.53
CA GLY A 129 4.76 9.25 -9.55
C GLY A 129 3.80 9.77 -8.47
N LEU A 130 4.02 10.96 -7.94
CA LEU A 130 3.17 11.53 -6.87
C LEU A 130 1.76 11.91 -7.33
N ILE A 131 1.53 12.05 -8.63
CA ILE A 131 0.19 12.34 -9.16
C ILE A 131 -0.77 11.15 -8.98
N TYR A 132 -0.23 9.89 -8.91
CA TYR A 132 -1.06 8.69 -8.88
C TYR A 132 -0.57 7.56 -7.96
N LYS A 133 0.55 7.72 -7.25
CA LYS A 133 1.13 6.67 -6.40
C LYS A 133 1.13 7.01 -4.91
N GLY A 134 0.72 8.20 -4.54
CA GLY A 134 0.67 8.64 -3.15
C GLY A 134 -0.54 8.12 -2.39
N ILE A 135 -0.71 8.63 -1.18
CA ILE A 135 -1.85 8.39 -0.30
C ILE A 135 -2.72 9.65 -0.32
N SER A 136 -4.04 9.53 -0.16
CA SER A 136 -4.88 10.72 -0.03
C SER A 136 -4.48 11.51 1.21
N PHE A 137 -4.53 12.82 1.11
CA PHE A 137 -4.17 13.71 2.23
C PHE A 137 -5.02 13.43 3.47
N SER A 138 -6.32 13.17 3.28
CA SER A 138 -7.22 12.78 4.37
C SER A 138 -6.79 11.48 5.05
N THR A 139 -6.50 10.42 4.30
CA THR A 139 -6.07 9.14 4.89
C THR A 139 -4.77 9.26 5.68
N ILE A 140 -3.80 10.07 5.20
CA ILE A 140 -2.58 10.34 5.97
C ILE A 140 -2.92 11.11 7.26
N GLY A 141 -3.78 12.12 7.16
CA GLY A 141 -4.26 12.88 8.32
C GLY A 141 -4.91 11.97 9.36
N ASP A 142 -5.86 11.16 8.93
CA ASP A 142 -6.58 10.23 9.82
C ASP A 142 -5.62 9.25 10.54
N ILE A 143 -4.60 8.72 9.83
CA ILE A 143 -3.59 7.84 10.44
C ILE A 143 -2.75 8.62 11.45
N TYR A 144 -2.33 9.85 11.09
CA TYR A 144 -1.53 10.69 11.96
C TYR A 144 -2.28 11.08 13.23
N ASP A 145 -3.55 11.45 13.11
CA ASP A 145 -4.38 11.85 14.25
C ASP A 145 -4.52 10.71 15.26
N VAL A 146 -4.83 9.50 14.80
CA VAL A 146 -4.87 8.31 15.67
C VAL A 146 -3.50 8.01 16.28
N LEU A 147 -2.41 8.15 15.50
CA LEU A 147 -1.04 7.94 15.99
C LEU A 147 -0.69 8.95 17.08
N TYR A 148 -1.00 10.23 16.84
CA TYR A 148 -0.77 11.32 17.77
C TYR A 148 -1.54 11.11 19.08
N GLU A 149 -2.86 10.89 19.00
CA GLU A 149 -3.72 10.67 20.16
C GLU A 149 -3.22 9.51 21.04
N ARG A 150 -2.78 8.41 20.42
CA ARG A 150 -2.28 7.23 21.14
C ARG A 150 -0.87 7.37 21.68
N SER A 151 -0.07 8.30 21.15
CA SER A 151 1.29 8.57 21.62
C SER A 151 1.37 9.66 22.69
N VAL A 152 0.28 10.35 22.95
CA VAL A 152 0.19 11.34 24.05
C VAL A 152 0.52 10.66 25.38
N ALA A 153 1.28 11.34 26.23
CA ALA A 153 1.79 10.81 27.50
C ALA A 153 2.86 9.72 27.39
N GLY A 154 3.48 9.54 26.21
CA GLY A 154 4.58 8.58 26.01
C GLY A 154 4.14 7.11 25.95
N GLU A 155 2.86 6.86 25.74
CA GLU A 155 2.36 5.50 25.56
C GLU A 155 2.73 4.92 24.18
N LYS A 156 2.80 3.57 24.10
CA LYS A 156 3.01 2.90 22.82
C LYS A 156 1.72 2.96 22.00
N SER A 157 1.80 3.52 20.80
CA SER A 157 0.64 3.63 19.90
C SER A 157 0.15 2.28 19.34
N GLY A 158 1.04 1.29 19.27
CA GLY A 158 0.78 0.02 18.61
C GLY A 158 1.07 0.02 17.11
N LEU A 159 1.42 1.17 16.50
CA LEU A 159 1.84 1.28 15.11
C LEU A 159 3.32 1.65 15.02
N SER A 160 4.08 0.92 14.19
CA SER A 160 5.47 1.21 13.87
C SER A 160 5.63 1.43 12.38
N LEU A 161 6.34 2.50 12.00
CA LEU A 161 6.59 2.91 10.62
C LEU A 161 8.03 2.60 10.23
N TYR A 162 8.22 1.86 9.13
CA TYR A 162 9.52 1.50 8.59
C TYR A 162 9.63 1.99 7.16
N THR A 163 10.37 3.07 6.95
CA THR A 163 10.67 3.65 5.64
C THR A 163 12.01 3.17 5.12
N SER A 164 12.28 3.33 3.83
CA SER A 164 13.52 2.88 3.18
C SER A 164 13.84 1.40 3.42
N CYS A 165 12.82 0.58 3.72
CA CYS A 165 12.96 -0.84 4.01
C CYS A 165 12.34 -1.66 2.87
N GLU A 166 13.18 -2.29 2.05
CA GLU A 166 12.76 -3.20 1.00
C GLU A 166 12.71 -4.63 1.54
N VAL A 167 11.54 -5.26 1.43
CA VAL A 167 11.38 -6.67 1.81
C VAL A 167 12.00 -7.54 0.73
N GLU A 168 12.98 -8.36 1.10
CA GLU A 168 13.70 -9.27 0.21
C GLU A 168 13.13 -10.69 0.23
N SER A 169 12.66 -11.15 1.40
CA SER A 169 12.12 -12.50 1.56
C SER A 169 11.12 -12.61 2.69
N VAL A 170 10.33 -13.67 2.65
CA VAL A 170 9.43 -14.11 3.71
C VAL A 170 9.67 -15.60 3.96
N GLU A 171 9.76 -15.97 5.23
CA GLU A 171 9.93 -17.35 5.70
C GLU A 171 8.86 -17.69 6.73
N GLU A 172 8.22 -18.83 6.58
CA GLU A 172 7.30 -19.36 7.59
C GLU A 172 8.10 -20.16 8.64
N LEU A 173 7.95 -19.78 9.90
CA LEU A 173 8.61 -20.43 11.02
C LEU A 173 7.77 -21.61 11.52
N GLU A 174 8.39 -22.55 12.24
CA GLU A 174 7.70 -23.70 12.87
C GLU A 174 6.55 -23.28 13.80
N SER A 175 6.63 -22.08 14.37
CA SER A 175 5.57 -21.49 15.19
C SER A 175 4.33 -21.03 14.39
N GLY A 176 4.36 -21.11 13.05
CA GLY A 176 3.34 -20.53 12.17
C GLY A 176 3.46 -19.00 12.03
N SER A 177 4.49 -18.39 12.60
CA SER A 177 4.78 -16.97 12.42
C SER A 177 5.60 -16.75 11.16
N LEU A 178 5.53 -15.53 10.62
CA LEU A 178 6.30 -15.13 9.43
C LEU A 178 7.50 -14.27 9.82
N ARG A 179 8.67 -14.66 9.32
CA ARG A 179 9.89 -13.84 9.37
C ARG A 179 10.04 -13.08 8.06
N LEU A 180 10.19 -11.78 8.13
CA LEU A 180 10.52 -10.92 7.00
C LEU A 180 11.97 -10.52 7.08
N THR A 181 12.71 -10.65 5.97
CA THR A 181 14.05 -10.09 5.83
C THR A 181 13.95 -8.82 5.01
N CYS A 182 14.44 -7.72 5.56
CA CYS A 182 14.36 -6.41 4.94
C CYS A 182 15.78 -5.83 4.75
N LEU A 183 15.99 -5.13 3.63
CA LEU A 183 17.16 -4.32 3.38
C LEU A 183 16.78 -2.85 3.64
N HIS A 184 17.48 -2.19 4.56
CA HIS A 184 17.38 -0.74 4.71
C HIS A 184 18.22 -0.07 3.63
N THR A 185 17.57 0.44 2.57
CA THR A 185 18.21 0.86 1.31
C THR A 185 19.15 2.05 1.43
N GLN A 186 19.01 2.88 2.49
CA GLN A 186 19.89 4.03 2.73
C GLN A 186 21.08 3.69 3.61
N LEU A 187 20.96 2.68 4.47
CA LEU A 187 22.02 2.24 5.38
C LEU A 187 22.77 1.01 4.85
N ASP A 188 22.25 0.38 3.80
CA ASP A 188 22.73 -0.90 3.25
C ASP A 188 22.85 -1.99 4.32
N GLN A 189 21.87 -2.05 5.23
CA GLN A 189 21.84 -2.98 6.35
C GLN A 189 20.58 -3.86 6.28
N ARG A 190 20.77 -5.15 6.52
CA ARG A 190 19.67 -6.10 6.66
C ARG A 190 19.15 -6.15 8.09
N CYS A 191 17.84 -6.27 8.23
CA CYS A 191 17.13 -6.38 9.51
C CYS A 191 15.97 -7.38 9.42
#